data_411ae82e53dc0d0ab78bfdd6e28a7d74
#
_entry.id   411ae82e53dc0d0ab78bfdd6e28a7d74
#
_cell.length_a   1.000
_cell.length_b   1.000
_cell.length_c   1.000
_cell.angle_alpha   90.00
_cell.angle_beta   90.00
_cell.angle_gamma   90.00
#
_symmetry.space_group_name_H-M   'P 1'
#
loop_
_entity.id
_entity.type
_entity.pdbx_description
1 polymer ?
#
loop_
_entity_poly.entity_id
_entity_poly.type
_entity_poly.pdbx_seq_one_letter_code
_entity_poly.pdbx_strand_id
1 'polypeptide(L)'
;MQCPKCQTDSFVMRTIRGISVERCTQCTGLWFDARELSTLLNEDPRFLTPLRGEAGAEEFNRKRGRCPRDATPLLRMYSAINPAVIVDTCLQCQGIWLDGGEFDALLEQVQRRDK
;
A
#
# COMPACT_ATOMS: atom_id res chain seq x y z
N MET A 1 -11.05 -9.25 6.73
CA MET A 1 -10.77 -8.19 5.74
C MET A 1 -10.54 -8.79 4.36
N GLN A 2 -11.08 -8.18 3.34
CA GLN A 2 -10.88 -8.63 1.96
C GLN A 2 -9.94 -7.69 1.23
N CYS A 3 -9.03 -8.28 0.43
CA CYS A 3 -8.19 -7.52 -0.47
C CYS A 3 -9.04 -6.72 -1.45
N PRO A 4 -8.82 -5.40 -1.62
CA PRO A 4 -9.61 -4.59 -2.54
C PRO A 4 -9.58 -5.07 -3.99
N LYS A 5 -8.51 -5.72 -4.40
CA LYS A 5 -8.31 -6.13 -5.78
C LYS A 5 -8.66 -7.60 -6.03
N CYS A 6 -8.28 -8.49 -5.11
CA CYS A 6 -8.55 -9.92 -5.24
C CYS A 6 -9.91 -10.33 -4.72
N GLN A 7 -10.50 -9.51 -3.84
CA GLN A 7 -11.80 -9.76 -3.21
C GLN A 7 -11.81 -11.07 -2.40
N THR A 8 -10.66 -11.42 -1.85
CA THR A 8 -10.49 -12.62 -1.03
C THR A 8 -9.90 -12.25 0.33
N ASP A 9 -10.13 -13.10 1.31
CA ASP A 9 -9.59 -12.92 2.66
C ASP A 9 -8.17 -13.51 2.70
N SER A 10 -7.26 -12.84 1.98
CA SER A 10 -5.90 -13.32 1.74
C SER A 10 -4.81 -12.46 2.42
N PHE A 11 -5.20 -11.65 3.39
CA PHE A 11 -4.24 -10.80 4.10
C PHE A 11 -3.44 -11.59 5.15
N VAL A 12 -2.15 -11.25 5.24
CA VAL A 12 -1.31 -11.60 6.39
C VAL A 12 -0.74 -10.30 6.95
N MET A 13 -0.60 -10.27 8.26
CA MET A 13 -0.06 -9.09 8.94
C MET A 13 1.47 -9.11 8.89
N ARG A 14 2.05 -7.95 8.60
CA ARG A 14 3.50 -7.72 8.67
C ARG A 14 3.75 -6.59 9.65
N THR A 15 4.64 -6.81 10.59
CA THR A 15 4.99 -5.79 11.59
C THR A 15 6.40 -5.30 11.33
N ILE A 16 6.53 -3.99 11.10
CA ILE A 16 7.81 -3.32 10.85
C ILE A 16 7.93 -2.18 11.85
N ARG A 17 8.95 -2.23 12.70
CA ARG A 17 9.24 -1.17 13.68
C ARG A 17 8.02 -0.84 14.55
N GLY A 18 7.25 -1.86 14.93
CA GLY A 18 6.07 -1.69 15.77
C GLY A 18 4.81 -1.30 15.00
N ILE A 19 4.89 -1.11 13.71
CA ILE A 19 3.75 -0.75 12.86
C ILE A 19 3.29 -1.98 12.10
N SER A 20 2.00 -2.30 12.21
CA SER A 20 1.42 -3.47 11.54
C SER A 20 0.74 -3.04 10.25
N VAL A 21 1.11 -3.70 9.15
CA VAL A 21 0.49 -3.50 7.84
C VAL A 21 -0.05 -4.84 7.34
N GLU A 22 -1.05 -4.78 6.45
CA GLU A 22 -1.67 -5.99 5.90
C GLU A 22 -1.17 -6.21 4.48
N ARG A 23 -0.69 -7.43 4.20
CA ARG A 23 -0.23 -7.80 2.85
C ARG A 23 -1.15 -8.86 2.27
N CYS A 24 -1.59 -8.65 1.03
CA CYS A 24 -2.30 -9.68 0.30
C CYS A 24 -1.30 -10.74 -0.17
N THR A 25 -1.57 -12.01 0.15
CA THR A 25 -0.68 -13.11 -0.26
C THR A 25 -0.81 -13.44 -1.74
N GLN A 26 -1.87 -12.99 -2.41
CA GLN A 26 -2.10 -13.28 -3.82
C GLN A 26 -1.53 -12.23 -4.75
N CYS A 27 -1.82 -10.94 -4.50
CA CYS A 27 -1.37 -9.87 -5.39
C CYS A 27 -0.19 -9.07 -4.83
N THR A 28 0.28 -9.37 -3.64
CA THR A 28 1.38 -8.70 -2.92
C THR A 28 1.12 -7.22 -2.61
N GLY A 29 -0.11 -6.74 -2.79
CA GLY A 29 -0.49 -5.38 -2.42
C GLY A 29 -0.48 -5.19 -0.90
N LEU A 30 -0.42 -3.92 -0.47
CA LEU A 30 -0.33 -3.57 0.94
C LEU A 30 -1.45 -2.61 1.33
N TRP A 31 -2.06 -2.86 2.48
CA TRP A 31 -3.01 -1.95 3.11
C TRP A 31 -2.35 -1.27 4.31
N PHE A 32 -2.42 0.05 4.33
CA PHE A 32 -1.91 0.89 5.42
C PHE A 32 -3.09 1.62 6.05
N ASP A 33 -3.28 1.46 7.35
CA ASP A 33 -4.22 2.30 8.09
C ASP A 33 -3.70 3.74 8.15
N ALA A 34 -4.55 4.67 8.56
CA ALA A 34 -4.21 6.09 8.56
C ALA A 34 -2.84 6.37 9.18
N ARG A 35 -2.00 7.14 8.50
CA ARG A 35 -0.66 7.57 8.93
C ARG A 35 0.42 6.49 8.92
N GLU A 36 0.07 5.23 8.72
CA GLU A 36 1.09 4.16 8.74
C GLU A 36 2.09 4.29 7.61
N LEU A 37 1.61 4.58 6.40
CA LEU A 37 2.51 4.71 5.26
C LEU A 37 3.53 5.85 5.45
N SER A 38 3.06 7.05 5.83
CA SER A 38 3.96 8.18 6.04
C SER A 38 4.95 7.91 7.17
N THR A 39 4.50 7.26 8.24
CA THR A 39 5.37 6.90 9.35
C THR A 39 6.46 5.93 8.90
N LEU A 40 6.09 4.90 8.14
CA LEU A 40 7.06 3.92 7.66
C LEU A 40 8.06 4.52 6.68
N LEU A 41 7.63 5.42 5.80
CA LEU A 41 8.52 6.03 4.82
C LEU A 41 9.55 6.97 5.47
N ASN A 42 9.38 7.32 6.74
CA ASN A 42 10.38 8.06 7.52
C ASN A 42 11.38 7.14 8.23
N GLU A 43 11.16 5.82 8.20
CA GLU A 43 12.09 4.86 8.79
C GLU A 43 13.30 4.62 7.86
N ASP A 44 14.35 4.03 8.43
CA ASP A 44 15.50 3.59 7.65
C ASP A 44 15.03 2.58 6.58
N PRO A 45 15.32 2.83 5.30
CA PRO A 45 14.86 1.95 4.22
C PRO A 45 15.23 0.49 4.39
N ARG A 46 16.30 0.19 5.11
CA ARG A 46 16.73 -1.21 5.36
C ARG A 46 15.67 -2.00 6.12
N PHE A 47 14.89 -1.34 6.98
CA PHE A 47 13.83 -2.01 7.73
C PHE A 47 12.58 -2.25 6.90
N LEU A 48 12.45 -1.58 5.74
CA LEU A 48 11.27 -1.66 4.89
C LEU A 48 11.40 -2.69 3.77
N THR A 49 12.58 -3.30 3.60
CA THR A 49 12.83 -4.32 2.59
C THR A 49 11.80 -5.46 2.63
N PRO A 50 11.39 -5.98 3.80
CA PRO A 50 10.39 -7.06 3.84
C PRO A 50 9.03 -6.68 3.25
N LEU A 51 8.74 -5.39 3.09
CA LEU A 51 7.48 -4.92 2.49
C LEU A 51 7.55 -4.82 0.97
N ARG A 52 8.72 -4.97 0.37
CA ARG A 52 8.85 -4.94 -1.09
C ARG A 52 8.11 -6.14 -1.69
N GLY A 53 7.52 -5.92 -2.84
CA GLY A 53 6.75 -6.94 -3.53
C GLY A 53 6.96 -6.88 -5.03
N GLU A 54 6.25 -7.73 -5.75
CA GLU A 54 6.33 -7.75 -7.20
C GLU A 54 5.21 -6.88 -7.79
N ALA A 55 5.49 -6.28 -8.94
CA ALA A 55 4.48 -5.54 -9.67
C ALA A 55 3.33 -6.49 -10.03
N GLY A 56 2.12 -6.10 -9.67
CA GLY A 56 0.92 -6.85 -10.01
C GLY A 56 0.55 -6.68 -11.48
N ALA A 57 -0.39 -7.51 -11.93
CA ALA A 57 -0.94 -7.38 -13.27
C ALA A 57 -1.63 -6.03 -13.43
N GLU A 58 -1.50 -5.42 -14.60
CA GLU A 58 -2.08 -4.11 -14.88
C GLU A 58 -3.59 -4.09 -14.64
N GLU A 59 -4.28 -5.17 -14.93
CA GLU A 59 -5.72 -5.28 -14.72
C GLU A 59 -6.10 -5.13 -13.24
N PHE A 60 -5.27 -5.57 -12.30
CA PHE A 60 -5.51 -5.34 -10.88
C PHE A 60 -5.35 -3.86 -10.54
N ASN A 61 -4.37 -3.20 -11.13
CA ASN A 61 -4.13 -1.78 -10.89
C ASN A 61 -5.31 -0.92 -11.37
N ARG A 62 -6.06 -1.39 -12.37
CA ARG A 62 -7.23 -0.66 -12.90
C ARG A 62 -8.50 -0.88 -12.12
N LYS A 63 -8.57 -1.94 -11.31
CA LYS A 63 -9.77 -2.24 -10.54
C LYS A 63 -9.99 -1.19 -9.46
N ARG A 64 -11.24 -0.79 -9.30
CA ARG A 64 -11.65 0.02 -8.16
C ARG A 64 -12.12 -0.94 -7.08
N GLY A 65 -11.44 -0.91 -5.94
CA GLY A 65 -11.75 -1.78 -4.82
C GLY A 65 -12.55 -1.05 -3.74
N ARG A 66 -12.82 -1.79 -2.67
CA ARG A 66 -13.46 -1.26 -1.48
C ARG A 66 -12.51 -1.34 -0.30
N CYS A 67 -12.66 -0.40 0.63
CA CYS A 67 -11.87 -0.38 1.84
C CYS A 67 -12.00 -1.72 2.59
N PRO A 68 -10.88 -2.37 2.96
CA PRO A 68 -10.97 -3.63 3.71
C PRO A 68 -11.51 -3.45 5.13
N ARG A 69 -11.53 -2.21 5.66
CA ARG A 69 -12.01 -1.92 7.01
C ARG A 69 -13.51 -1.64 7.06
N ASP A 70 -14.02 -0.81 6.12
CA ASP A 70 -15.40 -0.32 6.22
C ASP A 70 -16.21 -0.47 4.92
N ALA A 71 -15.63 -1.09 3.90
CA ALA A 71 -16.26 -1.32 2.59
C ALA A 71 -16.58 -0.06 1.79
N THR A 72 -16.10 1.11 2.20
CA THR A 72 -16.22 2.34 1.42
C THR A 72 -15.51 2.17 0.07
N PRO A 73 -16.10 2.59 -1.06
CA PRO A 73 -15.38 2.57 -2.33
C PRO A 73 -14.11 3.40 -2.25
N LEU A 74 -13.00 2.83 -2.71
CA LEU A 74 -11.71 3.51 -2.67
C LEU A 74 -11.63 4.56 -3.79
N LEU A 75 -10.98 5.68 -3.50
CA LEU A 75 -10.76 6.75 -4.44
C LEU A 75 -9.30 6.72 -4.92
N ARG A 76 -9.10 6.82 -6.23
CA ARG A 76 -7.76 6.88 -6.81
C ARG A 76 -7.19 8.27 -6.74
N MET A 77 -5.96 8.37 -6.27
CA MET A 77 -5.26 9.64 -6.13
C MET A 77 -3.80 9.48 -6.53
N TYR A 78 -3.20 10.56 -7.03
CA TYR A 78 -1.76 10.58 -7.26
C TYR A 78 -1.03 10.77 -5.93
N SER A 79 0.05 10.02 -5.74
CA SER A 79 0.87 10.16 -4.54
C SER A 79 1.58 11.52 -4.53
N ALA A 80 1.57 12.19 -3.37
CA ALA A 80 2.33 13.42 -3.19
C ALA A 80 3.85 13.16 -3.20
N ILE A 81 4.27 11.94 -2.89
CA ILE A 81 5.69 11.57 -2.87
C ILE A 81 6.21 11.32 -4.27
N ASN A 82 5.44 10.60 -5.07
CA ASN A 82 5.80 10.29 -6.47
C ASN A 82 4.54 10.33 -7.31
N PRO A 83 4.30 11.41 -8.10
CA PRO A 83 3.08 11.54 -8.89
C PRO A 83 2.88 10.45 -9.95
N ALA A 84 3.92 9.67 -10.27
CA ALA A 84 3.78 8.52 -11.18
C ALA A 84 3.11 7.33 -10.49
N VAL A 85 3.00 7.35 -9.15
CA VAL A 85 2.37 6.28 -8.38
C VAL A 85 0.95 6.68 -8.03
N ILE A 86 -0.01 5.83 -8.42
CA ILE A 86 -1.42 6.02 -8.08
C ILE A 86 -1.72 5.18 -6.84
N VAL A 87 -2.34 5.80 -5.85
CA VAL A 87 -2.77 5.13 -4.63
C VAL A 87 -4.29 5.07 -4.56
N ASP A 88 -4.81 4.06 -3.89
CA ASP A 88 -6.24 3.96 -3.60
C ASP A 88 -6.44 4.31 -2.13
N THR A 89 -7.30 5.30 -1.85
CA THR A 89 -7.50 5.77 -0.48
C THR A 89 -8.96 5.69 -0.06
N CYS A 90 -9.17 5.42 1.23
CA CYS A 90 -10.49 5.47 1.83
C CYS A 90 -10.70 6.84 2.49
N LEU A 91 -11.73 7.58 2.05
CA LEU A 91 -12.02 8.90 2.62
C LEU A 91 -12.64 8.81 4.02
N GLN A 92 -13.16 7.65 4.41
CA GLN A 92 -13.75 7.46 5.74
C GLN A 92 -12.69 7.21 6.80
N CYS A 93 -11.82 6.22 6.60
CA CYS A 93 -10.82 5.85 7.59
C CYS A 93 -9.42 6.38 7.27
N GLN A 94 -9.24 6.99 6.10
CA GLN A 94 -7.98 7.56 5.62
C GLN A 94 -6.88 6.52 5.40
N GLY A 95 -7.24 5.25 5.26
CA GLY A 95 -6.30 4.20 4.91
C GLY A 95 -5.90 4.29 3.44
N ILE A 96 -4.79 3.65 3.11
CA ILE A 96 -4.21 3.67 1.76
C ILE A 96 -3.91 2.25 1.32
N TRP A 97 -4.32 1.92 0.09
CA TRP A 97 -3.97 0.68 -0.58
C TRP A 97 -2.92 0.96 -1.65
N LEU A 98 -1.86 0.17 -1.65
CA LEU A 98 -0.86 0.16 -2.71
C LEU A 98 -0.86 -1.21 -3.39
N ASP A 99 -1.04 -1.22 -4.71
CA ASP A 99 -0.90 -2.46 -5.49
C ASP A 99 0.54 -2.95 -5.44
N GLY A 100 0.75 -4.23 -5.72
CA GLY A 100 2.08 -4.82 -5.70
C GLY A 100 3.06 -4.03 -6.58
N GLY A 101 4.21 -3.69 -6.03
CA GLY A 101 5.24 -2.89 -6.71
C GLY A 101 5.13 -1.39 -6.50
N GLU A 102 3.98 -0.85 -6.14
CA GLU A 102 3.83 0.59 -5.92
C GLU A 102 4.56 1.06 -4.67
N PHE A 103 4.57 0.26 -3.63
CA PHE A 103 5.35 0.57 -2.43
C PHE A 103 6.83 0.70 -2.76
N ASP A 104 7.35 -0.20 -3.59
CA ASP A 104 8.76 -0.19 -4.01
C ASP A 104 9.10 1.12 -4.72
N ALA A 105 8.21 1.61 -5.59
CA ALA A 105 8.42 2.87 -6.29
C ALA A 105 8.45 4.07 -5.34
N LEU A 106 7.57 4.08 -4.34
CA LEU A 106 7.57 5.13 -3.31
C LEU A 106 8.84 5.06 -2.47
N LEU A 107 9.27 3.86 -2.09
CA LEU A 107 10.46 3.68 -1.27
C LEU A 107 11.71 4.15 -2.01
N GLU A 108 11.83 3.84 -3.29
CA GLU A 108 12.96 4.30 -4.11
C GLU A 108 13.01 5.82 -4.19
N GLN A 109 11.86 6.47 -4.31
CA GLN A 109 11.78 7.92 -4.37
C GLN A 109 12.25 8.55 -3.06
N VAL A 110 11.84 7.99 -1.93
CA VAL A 110 12.27 8.47 -0.62
C VAL A 110 13.79 8.29 -0.45
N GLN A 111 14.32 7.14 -0.87
CA GLN A 111 15.75 6.87 -0.80
C GLN A 111 16.56 7.88 -1.64
N ARG A 112 16.06 8.29 -2.80
CA ARG A 112 16.71 9.28 -3.64
C ARG A 112 16.74 10.67 -3.00
N ARG A 113 15.72 11.03 -2.22
CA ARG A 113 15.67 12.32 -1.52
C ARG A 113 16.71 12.41 -0.43
N ASP A 114 17.06 11.29 0.18
CA ASP A 114 17.99 11.24 1.31
C ASP A 114 19.47 11.29 0.87
N LYS A 115 19.72 11.38 -0.43
CA LYS A 115 21.07 11.46 -0.97
C LYS A 115 21.41 12.95 -1.36
#